data_5bd4f89ff187a4e351bbc5ed93044985
#
_entry.id   5bd4f89ff187a4e351bbc5ed93044985
#
_cell.length_a   1.000
_cell.length_b   1.000
_cell.length_c   1.000
_cell.angle_alpha   90.00
_cell.angle_beta   90.00
_cell.angle_gamma   90.00
#
_symmetry.space_group_name_H-M   'P 1'
#
loop_
_entity.id
_entity.type
_entity.pdbx_description
1 polymer ?
#
loop_
_entity_poly.entity_id
_entity_poly.type
_entity_poly.pdbx_seq_one_letter_code
_entity_poly.pdbx_strand_id
1 'polypeptide(L)'
;MRADGYIPLIFHFRREPIAKDTVMRLNASSFPDPAQENAPLRPQWYALYTRSRFEKKLLCELTLRQVDVFLPMREILSRWKDRKKKIWVPLFPGYIFVNHVDTPENRYRVLNVPGAVNFVDVCGRPDPVPEEQIMAVRRFLETSLTVDPYPYVRVGTRVEVISGPLAGVRGMLIEKRGKFRFVLQVDLIRQAISVEIDASDIRPI
;
A
#
# COMPACT_ATOMS: atom_id res chain seq x y z
N MET A 1 33.75 19.97 -12.33
CA MET A 1 34.40 19.04 -11.39
C MET A 1 33.41 18.65 -10.31
N ARG A 2 33.28 17.31 -10.10
CA ARG A 2 32.51 16.55 -9.12
C ARG A 2 30.98 16.56 -9.31
N ALA A 3 30.56 15.48 -9.95
CA ALA A 3 29.20 14.96 -9.96
C ALA A 3 28.98 14.19 -8.66
N ASP A 4 27.99 14.59 -7.86
CA ASP A 4 27.54 13.82 -6.72
C ASP A 4 26.50 12.81 -7.18
N GLY A 5 26.93 11.55 -7.10
CA GLY A 5 26.19 10.38 -7.57
C GLY A 5 24.97 10.08 -6.70
N TYR A 6 23.84 10.03 -7.37
CA TYR A 6 22.62 9.45 -6.84
C TYR A 6 22.73 7.92 -6.97
N ILE A 7 22.98 7.23 -5.86
CA ILE A 7 22.99 5.78 -5.82
C ILE A 7 21.54 5.32 -5.60
N PRO A 8 20.91 4.61 -6.55
CA PRO A 8 19.64 3.95 -6.28
C PRO A 8 19.88 2.76 -5.36
N LEU A 9 19.24 2.75 -4.21
CA LEU A 9 19.20 1.59 -3.31
C LEU A 9 18.48 0.45 -4.03
N ILE A 10 19.25 -0.39 -4.72
CA ILE A 10 18.79 -1.67 -5.24
C ILE A 10 18.80 -2.64 -4.05
N PHE A 11 17.64 -2.91 -3.48
CA PHE A 11 17.49 -3.99 -2.52
C PHE A 11 17.75 -5.32 -3.22
N HIS A 12 18.99 -5.80 -3.12
CA HIS A 12 19.32 -7.19 -3.41
C HIS A 12 18.74 -8.06 -2.29
N PHE A 13 17.71 -8.81 -2.61
CA PHE A 13 17.22 -9.88 -1.78
C PHE A 13 18.28 -11.00 -1.79
N ARG A 14 19.20 -10.99 -0.81
CA ARG A 14 20.08 -12.14 -0.55
C ARG A 14 19.20 -13.27 -0.02
N ARG A 15 19.08 -14.33 -0.81
CA ARG A 15 18.58 -15.61 -0.34
C ARG A 15 19.65 -16.20 0.58
N GLU A 16 19.42 -16.17 1.88
CA GLU A 16 20.17 -17.02 2.79
C GLU A 16 19.63 -18.45 2.72
N PRO A 17 20.51 -19.48 2.70
CA PRO A 17 20.06 -20.85 2.68
C PRO A 17 19.46 -21.21 4.06
N ILE A 18 18.22 -21.67 4.03
CA ILE A 18 17.53 -22.20 5.20
C ILE A 18 18.26 -23.46 5.65
N ALA A 19 18.75 -23.44 6.89
CA ALA A 19 19.36 -24.60 7.54
C ALA A 19 18.39 -25.78 7.58
N LYS A 20 18.88 -26.94 7.16
CA LYS A 20 18.15 -28.22 7.08
C LYS A 20 18.03 -28.92 8.42
N ASP A 21 17.54 -28.30 9.46
CA ASP A 21 17.25 -29.05 10.70
C ASP A 21 16.24 -28.28 11.55
N THR A 22 14.99 -28.32 11.13
CA THR A 22 13.88 -28.17 12.08
C THR A 22 12.68 -28.90 11.48
N VAL A 23 12.54 -30.16 11.86
CA VAL A 23 11.31 -30.93 11.63
C VAL A 23 10.23 -30.33 12.53
N MET A 24 9.57 -29.30 12.03
CA MET A 24 8.37 -28.78 12.66
C MET A 24 7.22 -29.76 12.42
N ARG A 25 6.65 -30.27 13.50
CA ARG A 25 5.41 -31.03 13.51
C ARG A 25 4.34 -30.20 12.79
N LEU A 26 3.97 -30.63 11.61
CA LEU A 26 2.81 -30.09 10.88
C LEU A 26 1.56 -30.43 11.67
N ASN A 27 0.99 -29.46 12.35
CA ASN A 27 -0.37 -29.56 12.85
C ASN A 27 -1.30 -29.70 11.65
N ALA A 28 -2.10 -30.76 11.63
CA ALA A 28 -3.05 -31.13 10.55
C ALA A 28 -4.20 -30.12 10.33
N SER A 29 -4.14 -28.92 10.95
CA SER A 29 -5.14 -27.85 10.80
C SER A 29 -4.75 -26.76 9.78
N SER A 30 -3.67 -26.97 9.00
CA SER A 30 -3.19 -25.97 8.01
C SER A 30 -3.59 -26.27 6.57
N PHE A 31 -4.46 -27.24 6.33
CA PHE A 31 -5.08 -27.40 5.02
C PHE A 31 -6.26 -26.43 4.92
N PRO A 32 -6.34 -25.58 3.87
CA PRO A 32 -7.52 -24.75 3.65
C PRO A 32 -8.74 -25.68 3.55
N ASP A 33 -9.79 -25.34 4.29
CA ASP A 33 -11.06 -26.05 4.31
C ASP A 33 -11.61 -26.12 2.87
N PRO A 34 -11.90 -27.30 2.31
CA PRO A 34 -12.46 -27.41 0.95
C PRO A 34 -13.80 -26.71 0.78
N ALA A 35 -14.44 -26.28 1.87
CA ALA A 35 -15.65 -25.46 1.84
C ALA A 35 -15.39 -24.00 1.38
N GLN A 36 -14.14 -23.56 1.32
CA GLN A 36 -13.79 -22.20 0.81
C GLN A 36 -13.66 -22.13 -0.72
N GLU A 37 -13.60 -23.25 -1.41
CA GLU A 37 -13.53 -23.29 -2.89
C GLU A 37 -14.85 -22.90 -3.59
N ASN A 38 -15.97 -22.83 -2.89
CA ASN A 38 -17.29 -22.52 -3.44
C ASN A 38 -17.86 -21.15 -3.01
N ALA A 39 -17.09 -20.31 -2.36
CA ALA A 39 -17.53 -18.93 -2.12
C ALA A 39 -17.63 -18.19 -3.47
N PRO A 40 -18.75 -17.47 -3.74
CA PRO A 40 -18.88 -16.74 -4.99
C PRO A 40 -17.69 -15.79 -5.13
N LEU A 41 -16.95 -15.92 -6.23
CA LEU A 41 -15.82 -15.05 -6.56
C LEU A 41 -16.30 -13.60 -6.57
N ARG A 42 -15.91 -12.83 -5.57
CA ARG A 42 -16.26 -11.41 -5.43
C ARG A 42 -15.07 -10.57 -5.85
N PRO A 43 -15.30 -9.40 -6.46
CA PRO A 43 -14.24 -8.44 -6.68
C PRO A 43 -13.56 -8.09 -5.35
N GLN A 44 -12.24 -8.06 -5.36
CA GLN A 44 -11.40 -7.68 -4.22
C GLN A 44 -10.28 -6.75 -4.70
N TRP A 45 -9.76 -5.95 -3.81
CA TRP A 45 -8.63 -5.08 -4.09
C TRP A 45 -7.32 -5.86 -4.04
N TYR A 46 -6.50 -5.68 -5.06
CA TYR A 46 -5.15 -6.25 -5.15
C TYR A 46 -4.14 -5.15 -5.41
N ALA A 47 -2.97 -5.25 -4.78
CA ALA A 47 -1.86 -4.36 -5.07
C ALA A 47 -1.10 -4.87 -6.28
N LEU A 48 -0.90 -4.00 -7.27
CA LEU A 48 -0.15 -4.26 -8.48
C LEU A 48 1.16 -3.47 -8.45
N TYR A 49 2.27 -4.16 -8.56
CA TYR A 49 3.58 -3.53 -8.70
C TYR A 49 3.77 -3.04 -10.13
N THR A 50 4.25 -1.80 -10.27
CA THR A 50 4.42 -1.12 -11.56
C THR A 50 5.89 -0.81 -11.83
N ARG A 51 6.23 -0.63 -13.10
CA ARG A 51 7.50 0.01 -13.45
C ARG A 51 7.53 1.44 -12.91
N SER A 52 8.69 1.89 -12.45
CA SER A 52 8.87 3.24 -11.94
C SER A 52 8.36 4.30 -12.93
N ARG A 53 7.57 5.25 -12.44
CA ARG A 53 6.95 6.36 -13.19
C ARG A 53 5.91 5.94 -14.24
N PHE A 54 5.46 4.68 -14.22
CA PHE A 54 4.39 4.20 -15.10
C PHE A 54 3.01 4.24 -14.43
N GLU A 55 2.91 4.57 -13.16
CA GLU A 55 1.69 4.50 -12.36
C GLU A 55 0.52 5.25 -13.03
N LYS A 56 0.74 6.50 -13.47
CA LYS A 56 -0.29 7.31 -14.12
C LYS A 56 -0.69 6.76 -15.49
N LYS A 57 0.28 6.29 -16.28
CA LYS A 57 0.01 5.68 -17.58
C LYS A 57 -0.79 4.40 -17.41
N LEU A 58 -0.39 3.58 -16.44
CA LEU A 58 -1.08 2.33 -16.12
C LEU A 58 -2.51 2.58 -15.64
N LEU A 59 -2.73 3.62 -14.81
CA LEU A 59 -4.07 4.06 -14.42
C LEU A 59 -4.94 4.33 -15.65
N CYS A 60 -4.47 5.14 -16.60
CA CYS A 60 -5.22 5.46 -17.81
C CYS A 60 -5.53 4.21 -18.65
N GLU A 61 -4.56 3.35 -18.88
CA GLU A 61 -4.71 2.14 -19.70
C GLU A 61 -5.68 1.12 -19.07
N LEU A 62 -5.62 0.93 -17.76
CA LEU A 62 -6.52 0.04 -17.03
C LEU A 62 -7.96 0.61 -17.01
N THR A 63 -8.09 1.92 -16.80
CA THR A 63 -9.41 2.60 -16.84
C THR A 63 -10.07 2.46 -18.22
N LEU A 64 -9.31 2.62 -19.31
CA LEU A 64 -9.80 2.40 -20.68
C LEU A 64 -10.28 0.95 -20.91
N ARG A 65 -9.71 0.00 -20.18
CA ARG A 65 -10.11 -1.41 -20.21
C ARG A 65 -11.25 -1.72 -19.23
N GLN A 66 -11.86 -0.70 -18.63
CA GLN A 66 -12.96 -0.83 -17.67
C GLN A 66 -12.57 -1.66 -16.43
N VAL A 67 -11.32 -1.58 -16.02
CA VAL A 67 -10.84 -2.14 -14.76
C VAL A 67 -11.00 -1.07 -13.68
N ASP A 68 -11.59 -1.42 -12.53
CA ASP A 68 -11.67 -0.51 -11.39
C ASP A 68 -10.29 -0.37 -10.74
N VAL A 69 -9.77 0.85 -10.74
CA VAL A 69 -8.38 1.15 -10.37
C VAL A 69 -8.33 2.31 -9.38
N PHE A 70 -7.49 2.19 -8.38
CA PHE A 70 -7.21 3.25 -7.43
C PHE A 70 -5.71 3.54 -7.36
N LEU A 71 -5.32 4.74 -7.78
CA LEU A 71 -3.98 5.28 -7.62
C LEU A 71 -4.04 6.44 -6.61
N PRO A 72 -3.68 6.22 -5.35
CA PRO A 72 -3.63 7.29 -4.35
C PRO A 72 -2.55 8.29 -4.72
N MET A 73 -2.93 9.57 -4.85
CA MET A 73 -2.07 10.67 -5.26
C MET A 73 -2.04 11.74 -4.18
N ARG A 74 -0.88 12.36 -3.96
CA ARG A 74 -0.75 13.54 -3.10
C ARG A 74 -0.13 14.71 -3.83
N GLU A 75 -0.50 15.93 -3.43
CA GLU A 75 0.11 17.15 -3.92
C GLU A 75 1.41 17.43 -3.18
N ILE A 76 2.46 17.75 -3.92
CA ILE A 76 3.73 18.23 -3.35
C ILE A 76 4.17 19.52 -4.02
N LEU A 77 4.87 20.35 -3.27
CA LEU A 77 5.55 21.55 -3.80
C LEU A 77 6.92 21.14 -4.33
N SER A 78 7.05 21.05 -5.64
CA SER A 78 8.34 20.82 -6.29
C SER A 78 9.07 22.16 -6.47
N ARG A 79 10.33 22.21 -6.01
CA ARG A 79 11.21 23.36 -6.23
C ARG A 79 11.93 23.18 -7.55
N TRP A 80 11.54 23.95 -8.57
CA TRP A 80 12.34 24.16 -9.76
C TRP A 80 13.26 25.36 -9.56
N LYS A 81 14.33 25.47 -10.39
CA LYS A 81 15.35 26.52 -10.21
C LYS A 81 14.76 27.92 -9.98
N ASP A 82 13.64 28.25 -10.62
CA ASP A 82 13.09 29.62 -10.61
C ASP A 82 11.69 29.74 -9.98
N ARG A 83 10.99 28.62 -9.68
CA ARG A 83 9.61 28.66 -9.17
C ARG A 83 9.21 27.41 -8.39
N LYS A 84 8.29 27.60 -7.48
CA LYS A 84 7.59 26.48 -6.81
C LYS A 84 6.41 26.06 -7.67
N LYS A 85 6.31 24.79 -8.02
CA LYS A 85 5.18 24.23 -8.74
C LYS A 85 4.53 23.13 -7.92
N LYS A 86 3.20 23.16 -7.80
CA LYS A 86 2.42 22.08 -7.24
C LYS A 86 2.36 20.94 -8.25
N ILE A 87 2.73 19.74 -7.84
CA ILE A 87 2.66 18.53 -8.67
C ILE A 87 2.02 17.39 -7.90
N TRP A 88 1.30 16.55 -8.62
CA TRP A 88 0.69 15.33 -8.09
C TRP A 88 1.62 14.14 -8.28
N VAL A 89 1.94 13.46 -7.19
CA VAL A 89 2.79 12.26 -7.18
C VAL A 89 2.06 11.10 -6.50
N PRO A 90 2.36 9.86 -6.90
CA PRO A 90 1.83 8.68 -6.20
C PRO A 90 2.18 8.73 -4.71
N LEU A 91 1.22 8.39 -3.87
CA LEU A 91 1.42 8.26 -2.43
C LEU A 91 2.29 7.04 -2.10
N PHE A 92 2.11 5.96 -2.86
CA PHE A 92 2.90 4.74 -2.81
C PHE A 92 3.62 4.52 -4.16
N PRO A 93 4.85 5.05 -4.34
CA PRO A 93 5.58 4.91 -5.59
C PRO A 93 5.79 3.44 -5.97
N GLY A 94 5.50 3.09 -7.21
CA GLY A 94 5.63 1.73 -7.73
C GLY A 94 4.40 0.84 -7.47
N TYR A 95 3.32 1.35 -6.88
CA TYR A 95 2.12 0.58 -6.60
C TYR A 95 0.85 1.27 -7.11
N ILE A 96 -0.08 0.46 -7.57
CA ILE A 96 -1.45 0.83 -7.91
C ILE A 96 -2.39 -0.27 -7.40
N PHE A 97 -3.60 0.07 -7.01
CA PHE A 97 -4.58 -0.90 -6.53
C PHE A 97 -5.61 -1.17 -7.62
N VAL A 98 -5.97 -2.43 -7.78
CA VAL A 98 -6.89 -2.91 -8.81
C VAL A 98 -7.98 -3.74 -8.15
N ASN A 99 -9.23 -3.43 -8.44
CA ASN A 99 -10.37 -4.18 -7.93
C ASN A 99 -10.89 -5.12 -9.03
N HIS A 100 -10.79 -6.40 -8.80
CA HIS A 100 -11.28 -7.40 -9.76
C HIS A 100 -11.56 -8.75 -9.10
N VAL A 101 -12.28 -9.59 -9.81
CA VAL A 101 -12.44 -11.01 -9.45
C VAL A 101 -11.14 -11.74 -9.84
N ASP A 102 -10.55 -12.46 -8.89
CA ASP A 102 -9.27 -13.13 -9.08
C ASP A 102 -9.41 -14.40 -9.92
N THR A 103 -9.41 -14.22 -11.24
CA THR A 103 -9.37 -15.31 -12.24
C THR A 103 -8.13 -15.19 -13.11
N PRO A 104 -7.64 -16.28 -13.69
CA PRO A 104 -6.49 -16.25 -14.61
C PRO A 104 -6.67 -15.24 -15.75
N GLU A 105 -7.88 -15.14 -16.32
CA GLU A 105 -8.22 -14.23 -17.41
C GLU A 105 -8.10 -12.76 -16.96
N ASN A 106 -8.64 -12.43 -15.79
CA ASN A 106 -8.57 -11.09 -15.25
C ASN A 106 -7.13 -10.71 -14.89
N ARG A 107 -6.37 -11.63 -14.28
CA ARG A 107 -4.93 -11.42 -14.02
C ARG A 107 -4.18 -11.14 -15.32
N TYR A 108 -4.39 -11.97 -16.35
CA TYR A 108 -3.76 -11.78 -17.65
C TYR A 108 -4.13 -10.42 -18.27
N ARG A 109 -5.42 -10.05 -18.22
CA ARG A 109 -5.92 -8.77 -18.72
C ARG A 109 -5.23 -7.57 -18.07
N VAL A 110 -4.94 -7.63 -16.77
CA VAL A 110 -4.25 -6.58 -16.02
C VAL A 110 -2.74 -6.61 -16.30
N LEU A 111 -2.10 -7.77 -16.23
CA LEU A 111 -0.65 -7.90 -16.39
C LEU A 111 -0.17 -7.64 -17.81
N ASN A 112 -1.04 -7.81 -18.81
CA ASN A 112 -0.72 -7.50 -20.22
C ASN A 112 -0.79 -6.01 -20.56
N VAL A 113 -0.88 -5.14 -19.55
CA VAL A 113 -0.82 -3.68 -19.75
C VAL A 113 0.63 -3.21 -19.61
N PRO A 114 1.14 -2.39 -20.56
CA PRO A 114 2.49 -1.86 -20.47
C PRO A 114 2.71 -1.07 -19.19
N GLY A 115 3.70 -1.50 -18.41
CA GLY A 115 4.01 -0.91 -17.10
C GLY A 115 3.56 -1.73 -15.90
N ALA A 116 2.63 -2.66 -16.05
CA ALA A 116 2.35 -3.67 -15.06
C ALA A 116 3.55 -4.64 -14.94
N VAL A 117 3.90 -5.02 -13.72
CA VAL A 117 5.00 -5.96 -13.46
C VAL A 117 4.46 -7.26 -12.89
N ASN A 118 3.87 -7.21 -11.72
CA ASN A 118 3.25 -8.35 -11.06
C ASN A 118 2.28 -7.89 -9.96
N PHE A 119 1.31 -8.74 -9.61
CA PHE A 119 0.57 -8.55 -8.37
C PHE A 119 1.49 -8.79 -7.17
N VAL A 120 1.24 -8.08 -6.08
CA VAL A 120 1.88 -8.41 -4.81
C VAL A 120 1.26 -9.70 -4.31
N ASP A 121 2.10 -10.67 -4.03
CA ASP A 121 1.67 -12.02 -3.67
C ASP A 121 2.28 -12.48 -2.34
N VAL A 122 1.60 -13.44 -1.74
CA VAL A 122 2.13 -14.24 -0.63
C VAL A 122 2.08 -15.70 -1.09
N CYS A 123 3.24 -16.35 -1.10
CA CYS A 123 3.36 -17.74 -1.56
C CYS A 123 2.90 -17.99 -3.02
N GLY A 124 3.09 -17.01 -3.93
CA GLY A 124 2.82 -17.17 -5.36
C GLY A 124 1.35 -17.01 -5.78
N ARG A 125 0.48 -16.57 -4.89
CA ARG A 125 -0.90 -16.18 -5.20
C ARG A 125 -1.10 -14.72 -4.83
N PRO A 126 -1.78 -13.92 -5.67
CA PRO A 126 -2.16 -12.57 -5.31
C PRO A 126 -2.93 -12.56 -3.99
N ASP A 127 -2.49 -11.73 -3.05
CA ASP A 127 -3.14 -11.58 -1.76
C ASP A 127 -4.01 -10.32 -1.77
N PRO A 128 -5.29 -10.40 -1.36
CA PRO A 128 -6.15 -9.24 -1.38
C PRO A 128 -5.77 -8.23 -0.30
N VAL A 129 -5.83 -6.95 -0.66
CA VAL A 129 -5.75 -5.84 0.30
C VAL A 129 -7.11 -5.69 0.95
N PRO A 130 -7.20 -5.68 2.29
CA PRO A 130 -8.47 -5.44 2.97
C PRO A 130 -9.14 -4.15 2.49
N GLU A 131 -10.41 -4.20 2.18
CA GLU A 131 -11.16 -3.04 1.68
C GLU A 131 -11.12 -1.87 2.67
N GLU A 132 -11.12 -2.18 3.96
CA GLU A 132 -10.99 -1.19 5.04
C GLU A 132 -9.71 -0.36 4.91
N GLN A 133 -8.58 -0.97 4.51
CA GLN A 133 -7.33 -0.25 4.28
C GLN A 133 -7.42 0.68 3.07
N ILE A 134 -8.06 0.24 1.98
CA ILE A 134 -8.30 1.07 0.79
C ILE A 134 -9.19 2.27 1.15
N MET A 135 -10.28 2.01 1.87
CA MET A 135 -11.21 3.06 2.30
C MET A 135 -10.54 4.05 3.28
N ALA A 136 -9.70 3.55 4.17
CA ALA A 136 -8.92 4.41 5.06
C ALA A 136 -7.97 5.32 4.28
N VAL A 137 -7.24 4.78 3.27
CA VAL A 137 -6.38 5.60 2.40
C VAL A 137 -7.19 6.65 1.64
N ARG A 138 -8.37 6.32 1.12
CA ARG A 138 -9.26 7.30 0.46
C ARG A 138 -9.64 8.42 1.41
N ARG A 139 -10.09 8.11 2.64
CA ARG A 139 -10.41 9.10 3.66
C ARG A 139 -9.23 10.02 3.98
N PHE A 140 -8.01 9.47 4.08
CA PHE A 140 -6.81 10.28 4.28
C PHE A 140 -6.62 11.31 3.17
N LEU A 141 -6.86 10.94 1.92
CA LEU A 141 -6.69 11.83 0.76
C LEU A 141 -7.80 12.88 0.64
N GLU A 142 -8.97 12.62 1.20
CA GLU A 142 -10.10 13.57 1.25
C GLU A 142 -9.94 14.63 2.35
N THR A 143 -9.03 14.39 3.29
CA THR A 143 -8.78 15.36 4.38
C THR A 143 -7.95 16.53 3.88
N SER A 144 -8.11 17.69 4.52
CA SER A 144 -7.21 18.84 4.35
C SER A 144 -5.86 18.68 5.05
N LEU A 145 -5.67 17.56 5.77
CA LEU A 145 -4.45 17.28 6.51
C LEU A 145 -3.29 16.96 5.56
N THR A 146 -2.09 17.34 5.95
CA THR A 146 -0.90 16.99 5.19
C THR A 146 -0.59 15.51 5.37
N VAL A 147 -0.79 14.73 4.33
CA VAL A 147 -0.50 13.30 4.30
C VAL A 147 0.91 13.07 3.77
N ASP A 148 1.76 12.47 4.60
CA ASP A 148 3.15 12.17 4.25
C ASP A 148 3.41 10.67 4.25
N PRO A 149 4.23 10.15 3.31
CA PRO A 149 4.78 8.81 3.41
C PRO A 149 5.54 8.65 4.73
N TYR A 150 5.36 7.50 5.36
CA TYR A 150 6.04 7.18 6.61
C TYR A 150 6.73 5.82 6.48
N PRO A 151 7.89 5.60 7.12
CA PRO A 151 8.48 4.29 7.18
C PRO A 151 7.50 3.28 7.80
N TYR A 152 7.43 2.07 7.24
CA TYR A 152 6.65 1.01 7.84
C TYR A 152 7.21 0.68 9.22
N VAL A 153 6.39 0.75 10.26
CA VAL A 153 6.82 0.58 11.64
C VAL A 153 6.13 -0.63 12.27
N ARG A 154 6.86 -1.35 13.10
CA ARG A 154 6.33 -2.50 13.86
C ARG A 154 5.98 -2.14 15.31
N VAL A 155 6.38 -0.96 15.76
CA VAL A 155 6.24 -0.50 17.15
C VAL A 155 5.41 0.77 17.19
N GLY A 156 4.44 0.79 18.08
CA GLY A 156 3.55 1.93 18.31
C GLY A 156 2.31 1.47 19.07
N THR A 157 1.55 2.41 19.61
CA THR A 157 0.28 2.12 20.27
C THR A 157 -0.82 2.02 19.23
N ARG A 158 -1.58 0.94 19.23
CA ARG A 158 -2.78 0.82 18.38
C ARG A 158 -3.85 1.77 18.89
N VAL A 159 -4.42 2.53 17.99
CA VAL A 159 -5.43 3.55 18.30
C VAL A 159 -6.53 3.59 17.24
N GLU A 160 -7.68 4.07 17.65
CA GLU A 160 -8.80 4.43 16.78
C GLU A 160 -9.01 5.93 16.86
N VAL A 161 -9.22 6.56 15.72
CA VAL A 161 -9.59 7.99 15.65
C VAL A 161 -11.06 8.12 16.03
N ILE A 162 -11.37 8.93 17.05
CA ILE A 162 -12.74 9.07 17.59
C ILE A 162 -13.45 10.32 17.11
N SER A 163 -12.71 11.29 16.54
CA SER A 163 -13.29 12.55 16.05
C SER A 163 -12.65 13.03 14.75
N GLY A 164 -13.27 13.99 14.10
CA GLY A 164 -12.79 14.58 12.86
C GLY A 164 -12.99 13.72 11.61
N PRO A 165 -12.36 14.12 10.49
CA PRO A 165 -12.60 13.47 9.18
C PRO A 165 -12.08 12.03 9.08
N LEU A 166 -11.19 11.63 10.00
CA LEU A 166 -10.66 10.27 10.07
C LEU A 166 -11.36 9.39 11.11
N ALA A 167 -12.48 9.84 11.69
CA ALA A 167 -13.20 9.09 12.73
C ALA A 167 -13.50 7.64 12.28
N GLY A 168 -13.25 6.68 13.17
CA GLY A 168 -13.40 5.24 12.92
C GLY A 168 -12.23 4.58 12.21
N VAL A 169 -11.21 5.33 11.78
CA VAL A 169 -9.99 4.74 11.19
C VAL A 169 -9.08 4.24 12.31
N ARG A 170 -8.59 3.02 12.14
CA ARG A 170 -7.66 2.36 13.06
C ARG A 170 -6.24 2.41 12.50
N GLY A 171 -5.26 2.63 13.37
CA GLY A 171 -3.86 2.71 12.99
C GLY A 171 -2.94 2.70 14.20
N MET A 172 -1.74 3.21 14.01
CA MET A 172 -0.72 3.29 15.07
C MET A 172 -0.44 4.74 15.44
N LEU A 173 -0.32 5.00 16.72
CA LEU A 173 0.14 6.28 17.24
C LEU A 173 1.63 6.23 17.48
N ILE A 174 2.34 7.22 16.98
CA ILE A 174 3.77 7.38 17.18
C ILE A 174 4.03 8.82 17.60
N GLU A 175 4.81 8.97 18.67
CA GLU A 175 5.33 10.27 19.06
C GLU A 175 6.66 10.54 18.35
N LYS A 176 6.78 11.72 17.76
CA LYS A 176 8.03 12.18 17.15
C LYS A 176 8.23 13.66 17.41
N ARG A 177 9.31 14.02 18.13
CA ARG A 177 9.69 15.40 18.46
C ARG A 177 8.56 16.17 19.17
N GLY A 178 7.91 15.53 20.14
CA GLY A 178 6.81 16.15 20.90
C GLY A 178 5.49 16.33 20.14
N LYS A 179 5.36 15.72 18.94
CA LYS A 179 4.13 15.70 18.17
C LYS A 179 3.63 14.28 17.98
N PHE A 180 2.33 14.09 18.11
CA PHE A 180 1.68 12.83 17.83
C PHE A 180 1.44 12.69 16.33
N ARG A 181 1.76 11.52 15.79
CA ARG A 181 1.48 11.13 14.40
C ARG A 181 0.64 9.87 14.40
N PHE A 182 -0.51 9.97 13.76
CA PHE A 182 -1.32 8.81 13.42
C PHE A 182 -0.78 8.20 12.14
N VAL A 183 -0.47 6.90 12.19
CA VAL A 183 0.14 6.15 11.08
C VAL A 183 -0.83 5.08 10.62
N LEU A 184 -1.26 5.17 9.38
CA LEU A 184 -2.00 4.13 8.69
C LEU A 184 -1.03 3.29 7.87
N GLN A 185 -1.10 1.96 8.03
CA GLN A 185 -0.27 1.01 7.32
C GLN A 185 -1.09 0.26 6.27
N VAL A 186 -0.47 0.00 5.13
CA VAL A 186 -0.95 -0.94 4.12
C VAL A 186 0.01 -2.12 4.16
N ASP A 187 -0.38 -3.15 4.92
CA ASP A 187 0.53 -4.21 5.36
C ASP A 187 1.11 -5.01 4.19
N LEU A 188 0.29 -5.32 3.20
CA LEU A 188 0.67 -6.13 2.04
C LEU A 188 1.84 -5.53 1.25
N ILE A 189 1.85 -4.21 1.07
CA ILE A 189 2.91 -3.50 0.35
C ILE A 189 4.00 -2.94 1.28
N ARG A 190 3.88 -3.15 2.59
CA ARG A 190 4.77 -2.62 3.63
C ARG A 190 5.02 -1.12 3.49
N GLN A 191 3.97 -0.39 3.20
CA GLN A 191 3.99 1.07 3.11
C GLN A 191 3.12 1.67 4.21
N ALA A 192 3.45 2.87 4.62
CA ALA A 192 2.68 3.61 5.60
C ALA A 192 2.55 5.08 5.22
N ILE A 193 1.50 5.69 5.70
CA ILE A 193 1.25 7.13 5.60
C ILE A 193 0.97 7.69 6.99
N SER A 194 1.28 8.95 7.21
CA SER A 194 1.03 9.58 8.50
C SER A 194 0.41 10.96 8.36
N VAL A 195 -0.35 11.33 9.37
CA VAL A 195 -0.86 12.69 9.59
C VAL A 195 -0.53 13.13 11.01
N GLU A 196 -0.41 14.43 11.24
CA GLU A 196 -0.39 14.98 12.60
C GLU A 196 -1.82 14.95 13.15
N ILE A 197 -1.98 14.53 14.41
CA ILE A 197 -3.27 14.38 15.07
C ILE A 197 -3.15 14.82 16.53
N ASP A 198 -4.23 15.38 17.07
CA ASP A 198 -4.29 15.69 18.48
C ASP A 198 -4.59 14.46 19.33
N ALA A 199 -4.01 14.42 20.52
CA ALA A 199 -4.22 13.30 21.44
C ALA A 199 -5.68 13.14 21.87
N SER A 200 -6.45 14.24 21.87
CA SER A 200 -7.89 14.26 22.16
C SER A 200 -8.75 13.52 21.11
N ASP A 201 -8.23 13.38 19.90
CA ASP A 201 -8.97 12.79 18.77
C ASP A 201 -8.76 11.29 18.62
N ILE A 202 -8.03 10.67 19.53
CA ILE A 202 -7.66 9.25 19.47
C ILE A 202 -7.98 8.50 20.76
N ARG A 203 -8.27 7.20 20.60
CA ARG A 203 -8.48 6.25 21.70
C ARG A 203 -7.62 5.01 21.49
N PRO A 204 -6.86 4.57 22.50
CA PRO A 204 -6.16 3.27 22.47
C PRO A 204 -7.15 2.10 22.31
N ILE A 205 -6.74 1.05 21.56
CA ILE A 205 -7.51 -0.17 21.33
C ILE A 205 -6.66 -1.42 21.57
#